data_16d31ee936de9b971764bfe4b3df63a1
#
_entry.id   16d31ee936de9b971764bfe4b3df63a1
#
_cell.length_a   1.000
_cell.length_b   1.000
_cell.length_c   1.000
_cell.angle_alpha   90.00
_cell.angle_beta   90.00
_cell.angle_gamma   90.00
#
_symmetry.space_group_name_H-M   'P 1'
#
loop_
_entity.id
_entity.type
_entity.pdbx_description
1 polymer ?
#
loop_
_entity_poly.entity_id
_entity_poly.type
_entity_poly.pdbx_seq_one_letter_code
_entity_poly.pdbx_strand_id
1 'polypeptide(L)'
;MSARTVSGIVKGLALAAAFVLPAFAATTATGPAPAFKLSARGGKSVDLTQFKGQVVMINFWASWCKPCRDEMPLLEDIYKKYKPMGFTMLAVNVEPDSKAAEAWLGKLAKPVSFPVAFDVDSKVSKLYKVAGMPSTVFVDRKGNVRVMHKGYKPGDENFYLTQIRTMLKE
;
A
#
# COMPACT_ATOMS: atom_id res chain seq x y z
N MET A 1 11.37 -81.35 4.64
CA MET A 1 10.31 -80.57 5.21
C MET A 1 10.72 -79.08 5.09
N SER A 2 10.01 -78.36 4.23
CA SER A 2 10.42 -77.04 3.72
C SER A 2 9.70 -75.92 4.49
N ALA A 3 10.45 -74.98 5.10
CA ALA A 3 9.91 -73.80 5.72
C ALA A 3 10.10 -72.65 4.79
N ARG A 4 8.98 -72.04 4.30
CA ARG A 4 8.95 -70.89 3.45
C ARG A 4 8.89 -69.63 4.33
N THR A 5 9.90 -68.78 4.24
CA THR A 5 9.96 -67.49 4.85
C THR A 5 9.21 -66.45 3.98
N VAL A 6 8.16 -65.85 4.50
CA VAL A 6 7.42 -64.79 3.81
C VAL A 6 7.97 -63.42 4.28
N SER A 7 8.67 -62.75 3.37
CA SER A 7 9.17 -61.38 3.59
C SER A 7 8.07 -60.39 3.25
N GLY A 8 7.50 -59.72 4.28
CA GLY A 8 6.52 -58.62 4.12
C GLY A 8 7.22 -57.28 3.91
N ILE A 9 7.07 -56.74 2.70
CA ILE A 9 7.52 -55.35 2.38
C ILE A 9 6.48 -54.39 2.88
N VAL A 10 6.79 -53.66 3.97
CA VAL A 10 5.97 -52.54 4.43
C VAL A 10 6.35 -51.33 3.59
N LYS A 11 5.47 -50.91 2.67
CA LYS A 11 5.59 -49.66 1.92
C LYS A 11 5.14 -48.51 2.83
N GLY A 12 6.10 -47.79 3.40
CA GLY A 12 5.84 -46.56 4.13
C GLY A 12 5.36 -45.45 3.19
N LEU A 13 4.11 -45.01 3.36
CA LEU A 13 3.53 -43.90 2.65
C LEU A 13 3.98 -42.61 3.38
N ALA A 14 4.96 -41.90 2.85
CA ALA A 14 5.37 -40.59 3.38
C ALA A 14 4.33 -39.54 2.98
N LEU A 15 3.53 -39.10 3.94
CA LEU A 15 2.62 -37.98 3.77
C LEU A 15 3.44 -36.67 3.79
N ALA A 16 3.67 -36.10 2.62
CA ALA A 16 4.26 -34.78 2.50
C ALA A 16 3.19 -33.72 2.88
N ALA A 17 3.29 -33.17 4.07
CA ALA A 17 2.47 -32.03 4.49
C ALA A 17 2.91 -30.80 3.72
N ALA A 18 2.14 -30.38 2.72
CA ALA A 18 2.33 -29.11 2.02
C ALA A 18 1.96 -27.96 2.97
N PHE A 19 2.95 -27.24 3.46
CA PHE A 19 2.75 -25.99 4.19
C PHE A 19 2.29 -24.93 3.20
N VAL A 20 0.97 -24.66 3.18
CA VAL A 20 0.40 -23.54 2.44
C VAL A 20 0.61 -22.29 3.28
N LEU A 21 1.63 -21.49 2.94
CA LEU A 21 1.80 -20.16 3.50
C LEU A 21 0.65 -19.28 3.01
N PRO A 22 -0.02 -18.53 3.91
CA PRO A 22 -1.03 -17.56 3.46
C PRO A 22 -0.35 -16.48 2.64
N ALA A 23 -0.57 -16.48 1.33
CA ALA A 23 -0.23 -15.36 0.48
C ALA A 23 -1.13 -14.19 0.90
N PHE A 24 -0.54 -13.09 1.39
CA PHE A 24 -1.26 -11.82 1.56
C PHE A 24 -1.69 -11.39 0.16
N ALA A 25 -2.98 -11.52 -0.12
CA ALA A 25 -3.54 -11.25 -1.42
C ALA A 25 -3.61 -9.73 -1.65
N ALA A 26 -2.74 -9.22 -2.53
CA ALA A 26 -2.99 -7.95 -3.18
C ALA A 26 -4.26 -8.11 -4.01
N THR A 27 -5.31 -7.35 -3.67
CA THR A 27 -6.57 -7.39 -4.41
C THR A 27 -6.38 -6.56 -5.67
N THR A 28 -6.45 -7.19 -6.85
CA THR A 28 -6.51 -6.46 -8.13
C THR A 28 -7.88 -5.79 -8.25
N ALA A 29 -7.94 -4.50 -7.87
CA ALA A 29 -9.10 -3.66 -8.14
C ALA A 29 -8.88 -3.03 -9.51
N THR A 30 -9.72 -3.34 -10.50
CA THR A 30 -9.63 -2.76 -11.84
C THR A 30 -10.81 -1.83 -12.06
N GLY A 31 -10.53 -0.58 -12.47
CA GLY A 31 -11.55 0.41 -12.78
C GLY A 31 -11.09 1.83 -12.48
N PRO A 32 -11.85 2.85 -12.89
CA PRO A 32 -11.52 4.24 -12.62
C PRO A 32 -11.34 4.50 -11.12
N ALA A 33 -10.26 5.18 -10.75
CA ALA A 33 -10.04 5.62 -9.38
C ALA A 33 -11.13 6.63 -9.00
N PRO A 34 -11.83 6.44 -7.86
CA PRO A 34 -12.79 7.41 -7.37
C PRO A 34 -12.16 8.79 -7.22
N ALA A 35 -12.70 9.78 -7.91
CA ALA A 35 -12.22 11.15 -7.81
C ALA A 35 -12.50 11.72 -6.42
N PHE A 36 -11.58 12.53 -5.91
CA PHE A 36 -11.75 13.23 -4.65
C PHE A 36 -11.00 14.55 -4.63
N LYS A 37 -11.49 15.46 -3.78
CA LYS A 37 -10.81 16.68 -3.42
C LYS A 37 -10.85 16.84 -1.90
N LEU A 38 -9.69 17.05 -1.29
CA LEU A 38 -9.52 17.15 0.16
C LEU A 38 -8.71 18.40 0.52
N SER A 39 -8.95 18.92 1.70
CA SER A 39 -8.04 19.87 2.34
C SER A 39 -6.70 19.20 2.60
N ALA A 40 -5.61 19.97 2.50
CA ALA A 40 -4.26 19.43 2.62
C ALA A 40 -3.40 20.34 3.51
N ARG A 41 -2.29 19.78 3.94
CA ARG A 41 -1.30 20.45 4.79
C ARG A 41 -0.87 21.81 4.20
N GLY A 42 -0.69 22.81 5.08
CA GLY A 42 -0.28 24.14 4.68
C GLY A 42 -1.39 24.97 4.01
N GLY A 43 -2.67 24.71 4.33
CA GLY A 43 -3.82 25.46 3.79
C GLY A 43 -4.09 25.19 2.30
N LYS A 44 -3.51 24.14 1.74
CA LYS A 44 -3.69 23.73 0.33
C LYS A 44 -4.88 22.80 0.17
N SER A 45 -5.18 22.43 -1.07
CA SER A 45 -6.09 21.33 -1.40
C SER A 45 -5.41 20.36 -2.35
N VAL A 46 -5.81 19.10 -2.27
CA VAL A 46 -5.40 18.02 -3.18
C VAL A 46 -6.63 17.53 -3.91
N ASP A 47 -6.57 17.55 -5.24
CA ASP A 47 -7.58 16.98 -6.13
C ASP A 47 -6.90 15.91 -6.98
N LEU A 48 -7.41 14.67 -6.94
CA LEU A 48 -6.81 13.55 -7.67
C LEU A 48 -6.73 13.82 -9.17
N THR A 49 -7.66 14.60 -9.72
CA THR A 49 -7.70 14.92 -11.16
C THR A 49 -6.52 15.74 -11.64
N GLN A 50 -5.82 16.44 -10.74
CA GLN A 50 -4.61 17.22 -11.05
C GLN A 50 -3.41 16.34 -11.42
N PHE A 51 -3.48 15.04 -11.14
CA PHE A 51 -2.39 14.09 -11.37
C PHE A 51 -2.64 13.16 -12.58
N LYS A 52 -3.59 13.52 -13.45
CA LYS A 52 -3.79 12.80 -14.71
C LYS A 52 -2.49 12.71 -15.51
N GLY A 53 -2.21 11.54 -16.07
CA GLY A 53 -0.97 11.27 -16.80
C GLY A 53 0.21 10.87 -15.92
N GLN A 54 0.07 10.93 -14.60
CA GLN A 54 1.06 10.43 -13.65
C GLN A 54 0.66 9.08 -13.08
N VAL A 55 1.64 8.30 -12.66
CA VAL A 55 1.43 7.16 -11.76
C VAL A 55 1.22 7.71 -10.35
N VAL A 56 0.11 7.38 -9.71
CA VAL A 56 -0.24 7.89 -8.39
C VAL A 56 -0.28 6.76 -7.36
N MET A 57 0.40 6.95 -6.25
CA MET A 57 0.33 6.10 -5.08
C MET A 57 -0.44 6.85 -4.00
N ILE A 58 -1.62 6.33 -3.60
CA ILE A 58 -2.43 6.88 -2.54
C ILE A 58 -2.23 6.02 -1.30
N ASN A 59 -1.68 6.59 -0.23
CA ASN A 59 -1.45 5.89 1.04
C ASN A 59 -2.38 6.45 2.11
N PHE A 60 -3.28 5.60 2.62
CA PHE A 60 -4.17 5.93 3.73
C PHE A 60 -3.49 5.59 5.06
N TRP A 61 -3.41 6.57 5.96
CA TRP A 61 -2.63 6.47 7.17
C TRP A 61 -3.25 7.22 8.35
N ALA A 62 -2.74 6.95 9.57
CA ALA A 62 -3.08 7.71 10.76
C ALA A 62 -1.85 7.87 11.68
N SER A 63 -1.83 8.93 12.49
CA SER A 63 -0.70 9.24 13.38
C SER A 63 -0.51 8.21 14.50
N TRP A 64 -1.58 7.55 14.94
CA TRP A 64 -1.56 6.48 15.94
C TRP A 64 -1.15 5.11 15.36
N CYS A 65 -1.14 4.96 14.03
CA CYS A 65 -0.82 3.70 13.35
C CYS A 65 0.71 3.52 13.27
N LYS A 66 1.25 2.62 14.09
CA LYS A 66 2.71 2.37 14.12
C LYS A 66 3.27 1.94 12.76
N PRO A 67 2.73 0.93 12.03
CA PRO A 67 3.24 0.56 10.71
C PRO A 67 3.22 1.71 9.71
N CYS A 68 2.19 2.59 9.76
CA CYS A 68 2.12 3.77 8.90
C CYS A 68 3.29 4.73 9.17
N ARG A 69 3.66 4.92 10.45
CA ARG A 69 4.78 5.78 10.83
C ARG A 69 6.12 5.17 10.41
N ASP A 70 6.25 3.86 10.50
CA ASP A 70 7.47 3.14 10.13
C ASP A 70 7.74 3.22 8.62
N GLU A 71 6.69 3.19 7.77
CA GLU A 71 6.85 3.28 6.31
C GLU A 71 7.07 4.72 5.79
N MET A 72 6.61 5.75 6.51
CA MET A 72 6.59 7.14 6.02
C MET A 72 7.95 7.67 5.53
N PRO A 73 9.10 7.42 6.19
CA PRO A 73 10.41 7.83 5.68
C PRO A 73 10.80 7.14 4.38
N LEU A 74 10.42 5.87 4.22
CA LEU A 74 10.67 5.09 3.00
C LEU A 74 9.84 5.61 1.83
N LEU A 75 8.58 6.00 2.10
CA LEU A 75 7.70 6.61 1.12
C LEU A 75 8.26 7.95 0.61
N GLU A 76 8.89 8.75 1.47
CA GLU A 76 9.57 9.98 1.08
C GLU A 76 10.75 9.71 0.14
N ASP A 77 11.54 8.67 0.41
CA ASP A 77 12.66 8.31 -0.46
C ASP A 77 12.17 7.79 -1.82
N ILE A 78 11.11 7.00 -1.85
CA ILE A 78 10.45 6.56 -3.08
C ILE A 78 9.92 7.76 -3.87
N TYR A 79 9.20 8.67 -3.19
CA TYR A 79 8.65 9.86 -3.85
C TYR A 79 9.73 10.72 -4.49
N LYS A 80 10.78 11.06 -3.75
CA LYS A 80 11.89 11.86 -4.28
C LYS A 80 12.55 11.23 -5.50
N LYS A 81 12.73 9.92 -5.46
CA LYS A 81 13.38 9.18 -6.55
C LYS A 81 12.53 9.15 -7.83
N TYR A 82 11.22 8.93 -7.71
CA TYR A 82 10.37 8.68 -8.88
C TYR A 82 9.56 9.89 -9.34
N LYS A 83 9.43 10.94 -8.53
CA LYS A 83 8.75 12.18 -8.90
C LYS A 83 9.19 12.74 -10.25
N PRO A 84 10.50 12.85 -10.58
CA PRO A 84 10.93 13.36 -11.88
C PRO A 84 10.48 12.50 -13.08
N MET A 85 10.07 11.24 -12.83
CA MET A 85 9.64 10.28 -13.85
C MET A 85 8.13 10.30 -14.09
N GLY A 86 7.38 11.23 -13.48
CA GLY A 86 5.92 11.28 -13.57
C GLY A 86 5.20 10.39 -12.55
N PHE A 87 5.78 10.28 -11.36
CA PHE A 87 5.17 9.63 -10.21
C PHE A 87 4.76 10.67 -9.16
N THR A 88 3.61 10.44 -8.54
CA THR A 88 3.14 11.22 -7.38
C THR A 88 2.72 10.28 -6.27
N MET A 89 2.97 10.71 -5.03
CA MET A 89 2.44 10.11 -3.83
C MET A 89 1.50 11.08 -3.13
N LEU A 90 0.34 10.59 -2.70
CA LEU A 90 -0.65 11.30 -1.90
C LEU A 90 -0.83 10.55 -0.57
N ALA A 91 -0.44 11.15 0.54
CA ALA A 91 -0.75 10.60 1.85
C ALA A 91 -2.10 11.14 2.33
N VAL A 92 -3.07 10.26 2.52
CA VAL A 92 -4.42 10.60 2.98
C VAL A 92 -4.56 10.20 4.44
N ASN A 93 -4.56 11.18 5.33
CA ASN A 93 -4.81 10.97 6.75
C ASN A 93 -6.31 10.77 6.98
N VAL A 94 -6.68 9.76 7.78
CA VAL A 94 -8.09 9.37 8.02
C VAL A 94 -8.59 9.72 9.42
N GLU A 95 -7.85 10.54 10.16
CA GLU A 95 -8.25 10.98 11.50
C GLU A 95 -9.35 12.03 11.42
N PRO A 96 -10.26 12.08 12.41
CA PRO A 96 -11.40 13.00 12.40
C PRO A 96 -11.00 14.48 12.54
N ASP A 97 -9.75 14.74 12.91
CA ASP A 97 -9.14 16.06 12.83
C ASP A 97 -7.66 15.94 12.41
N SER A 98 -7.10 17.02 11.87
CA SER A 98 -5.73 17.02 11.36
C SER A 98 -4.66 17.27 12.44
N LYS A 99 -5.03 17.64 13.68
CA LYS A 99 -4.09 18.15 14.68
C LYS A 99 -3.05 17.13 15.10
N ALA A 100 -3.47 15.88 15.38
CA ALA A 100 -2.56 14.82 15.77
C ALA A 100 -1.61 14.46 14.62
N ALA A 101 -2.12 14.37 13.39
CA ALA A 101 -1.34 14.13 12.19
C ALA A 101 -0.32 15.24 11.93
N GLU A 102 -0.75 16.52 12.01
CA GLU A 102 0.12 17.70 11.86
C GLU A 102 1.22 17.73 12.92
N ALA A 103 0.87 17.48 14.18
CA ALA A 103 1.82 17.44 15.30
C ALA A 103 2.86 16.33 15.12
N TRP A 104 2.44 15.14 14.63
CA TRP A 104 3.34 14.05 14.35
C TRP A 104 4.25 14.35 13.16
N LEU A 105 3.71 14.83 12.05
CA LEU A 105 4.48 15.26 10.86
C LEU A 105 5.50 16.34 11.18
N GLY A 106 5.18 17.25 12.09
CA GLY A 106 6.09 18.31 12.54
C GLY A 106 7.29 17.81 13.34
N LYS A 107 7.22 16.59 13.91
CA LYS A 107 8.31 15.97 14.69
C LYS A 107 9.20 15.06 13.85
N LEU A 108 8.90 14.86 12.56
CA LEU A 108 9.75 14.04 11.69
C LEU A 108 11.12 14.67 11.53
N ALA A 109 12.17 13.92 11.83
CA ALA A 109 13.56 14.34 11.59
C ALA A 109 13.83 14.62 10.11
N LYS A 110 13.14 13.92 9.22
CA LYS A 110 13.14 14.13 7.77
C LYS A 110 11.71 14.48 7.33
N PRO A 111 11.39 15.75 7.09
CA PRO A 111 10.06 16.17 6.63
C PRO A 111 9.69 15.50 5.32
N VAL A 112 8.41 15.12 5.19
CA VAL A 112 7.87 14.62 3.93
C VAL A 112 7.59 15.78 2.97
N SER A 113 7.89 15.59 1.68
CA SER A 113 7.72 16.59 0.63
C SER A 113 6.55 16.29 -0.32
N PHE A 114 5.95 15.10 -0.22
CA PHE A 114 4.73 14.76 -0.94
C PHE A 114 3.50 15.42 -0.30
N PRO A 115 2.40 15.60 -1.07
CA PRO A 115 1.15 16.11 -0.55
C PRO A 115 0.54 15.24 0.56
N VAL A 116 0.12 15.87 1.65
CA VAL A 116 -0.63 15.24 2.74
C VAL A 116 -2.02 15.86 2.80
N ALA A 117 -3.05 15.05 2.58
CA ALA A 117 -4.45 15.43 2.62
C ALA A 117 -5.16 14.85 3.84
N PHE A 118 -6.28 15.44 4.23
CA PHE A 118 -7.04 15.10 5.44
C PHE A 118 -8.47 14.69 5.08
N ASP A 119 -8.79 13.41 5.28
CA ASP A 119 -10.13 12.80 5.06
C ASP A 119 -10.91 12.75 6.38
N VAL A 120 -11.14 13.91 6.98
CA VAL A 120 -11.75 14.05 8.32
C VAL A 120 -13.14 13.45 8.42
N ASP A 121 -13.89 13.40 7.33
CA ASP A 121 -15.22 12.80 7.25
C ASP A 121 -15.20 11.32 6.86
N SER A 122 -14.03 10.74 6.64
CA SER A 122 -13.85 9.36 6.14
C SER A 122 -14.60 9.07 4.84
N LYS A 123 -14.82 10.09 4.00
CA LYS A 123 -15.54 9.94 2.73
C LYS A 123 -14.69 9.24 1.68
N VAL A 124 -13.43 9.65 1.56
CA VAL A 124 -12.51 9.10 0.56
C VAL A 124 -12.08 7.69 0.95
N SER A 125 -11.71 7.46 2.21
CA SER A 125 -11.38 6.12 2.69
C SER A 125 -12.52 5.10 2.50
N LYS A 126 -13.78 5.53 2.68
CA LYS A 126 -14.97 4.70 2.37
C LYS A 126 -15.11 4.42 0.87
N LEU A 127 -14.93 5.44 0.01
CA LEU A 127 -14.98 5.27 -1.46
C LEU A 127 -13.95 4.24 -1.94
N TYR A 128 -12.75 4.25 -1.36
CA TYR A 128 -11.68 3.29 -1.66
C TYR A 128 -11.80 1.97 -0.88
N LYS A 129 -12.86 1.79 -0.08
CA LYS A 129 -13.13 0.58 0.73
C LYS A 129 -11.95 0.20 1.62
N VAL A 130 -11.33 1.22 2.22
CA VAL A 130 -10.21 1.06 3.14
C VAL A 130 -10.69 0.36 4.41
N ALA A 131 -10.20 -0.85 4.67
CA ALA A 131 -10.61 -1.68 5.80
C ALA A 131 -9.63 -1.65 6.99
N GLY A 132 -8.45 -1.03 6.81
CA GLY A 132 -7.41 -0.93 7.84
C GLY A 132 -6.24 -0.08 7.39
N MET A 133 -5.33 0.24 8.32
CA MET A 133 -4.18 1.11 8.09
C MET A 133 -2.85 0.36 8.26
N PRO A 134 -1.84 0.69 7.44
CA PRO A 134 -1.98 1.47 6.22
C PRO A 134 -2.69 0.72 5.11
N SER A 135 -3.26 1.45 4.15
CA SER A 135 -3.72 0.87 2.88
C SER A 135 -3.16 1.71 1.74
N THR A 136 -2.56 1.06 0.76
CA THR A 136 -1.88 1.72 -0.34
C THR A 136 -2.54 1.34 -1.66
N VAL A 137 -2.99 2.34 -2.42
CA VAL A 137 -3.64 2.18 -3.72
C VAL A 137 -2.72 2.72 -4.80
N PHE A 138 -2.54 1.94 -5.86
CA PHE A 138 -1.78 2.35 -7.05
C PHE A 138 -2.73 2.66 -8.20
N VAL A 139 -2.57 3.84 -8.78
CA VAL A 139 -3.36 4.35 -9.90
C VAL A 139 -2.42 4.58 -11.07
N ASP A 140 -2.80 4.07 -12.24
CA ASP A 140 -2.00 4.22 -13.46
C ASP A 140 -2.18 5.61 -14.12
N ARG A 141 -1.41 5.88 -15.18
CA ARG A 141 -1.46 7.15 -15.91
C ARG A 141 -2.83 7.44 -16.55
N LYS A 142 -3.65 6.40 -16.79
CA LYS A 142 -5.02 6.52 -17.32
C LYS A 142 -6.04 6.82 -16.22
N GLY A 143 -5.61 6.79 -14.95
CA GLY A 143 -6.46 7.04 -13.79
C GLY A 143 -7.22 5.79 -13.31
N ASN A 144 -6.76 4.60 -13.63
CA ASN A 144 -7.37 3.36 -13.15
C ASN A 144 -6.64 2.81 -11.94
N VAL A 145 -7.40 2.32 -10.96
CA VAL A 145 -6.84 1.55 -9.85
C VAL A 145 -6.31 0.23 -10.40
N ARG A 146 -5.05 -0.07 -10.14
CA ARG A 146 -4.36 -1.29 -10.58
C ARG A 146 -4.26 -2.32 -9.46
N VAL A 147 -3.96 -1.85 -8.25
CA VAL A 147 -3.78 -2.72 -7.10
C VAL A 147 -3.97 -1.95 -5.80
N MET A 148 -4.48 -2.64 -4.77
CA MET A 148 -4.51 -2.17 -3.40
C MET A 148 -3.70 -3.14 -2.52
N HIS A 149 -2.75 -2.59 -1.77
CA HIS A 149 -1.97 -3.30 -0.76
C HIS A 149 -2.47 -2.92 0.63
N LYS A 150 -2.69 -3.91 1.50
CA LYS A 150 -3.20 -3.71 2.86
C LYS A 150 -2.12 -4.04 3.89
N GLY A 151 -1.95 -3.16 4.85
CA GLY A 151 -0.91 -3.27 5.86
C GLY A 151 0.46 -2.84 5.34
N TYR A 152 1.45 -2.84 6.25
CA TYR A 152 2.86 -2.65 5.94
C TYR A 152 3.72 -3.49 6.87
N LYS A 153 4.71 -4.14 6.32
CA LYS A 153 5.83 -4.78 7.03
C LYS A 153 7.14 -4.49 6.28
N PRO A 154 8.28 -4.49 6.95
CA PRO A 154 9.58 -4.33 6.30
C PRO A 154 9.75 -5.31 5.13
N GLY A 155 10.12 -4.78 3.96
CA GLY A 155 10.22 -5.52 2.70
C GLY A 155 9.08 -5.24 1.71
N ASP A 156 7.93 -4.72 2.16
CA ASP A 156 6.80 -4.38 1.28
C ASP A 156 7.13 -3.21 0.33
N GLU A 157 8.15 -2.39 0.65
CA GLU A 157 8.67 -1.36 -0.27
C GLU A 157 9.16 -1.94 -1.59
N ASN A 158 9.62 -3.18 -1.64
CA ASN A 158 10.00 -3.86 -2.87
C ASN A 158 8.80 -4.11 -3.78
N PHE A 159 7.65 -4.44 -3.19
CA PHE A 159 6.39 -4.54 -3.91
C PHE A 159 5.98 -3.17 -4.47
N TYR A 160 6.04 -2.10 -3.67
CA TYR A 160 5.74 -0.73 -4.12
C TYR A 160 6.62 -0.32 -5.30
N LEU A 161 7.92 -0.53 -5.19
CA LEU A 161 8.88 -0.24 -6.26
C LEU A 161 8.58 -1.01 -7.54
N THR A 162 8.16 -2.25 -7.43
CA THR A 162 7.78 -3.09 -8.59
C THR A 162 6.55 -2.51 -9.28
N GLN A 163 5.49 -2.16 -8.52
CA GLN A 163 4.28 -1.57 -9.08
C GLN A 163 4.57 -0.23 -9.78
N ILE A 164 5.32 0.66 -9.12
CA ILE A 164 5.68 1.96 -9.67
C ILE A 164 6.47 1.80 -10.98
N ARG A 165 7.52 0.98 -10.98
CA ARG A 165 8.37 0.76 -12.16
C ARG A 165 7.61 0.17 -13.34
N THR A 166 6.69 -0.75 -13.08
CA THR A 166 5.83 -1.35 -14.11
C THR A 166 4.94 -0.30 -14.75
N MET A 167 4.21 0.47 -13.94
CA MET A 167 3.28 1.49 -14.45
C MET A 167 3.98 2.70 -15.08
N LEU A 168 5.22 3.01 -14.70
CA LEU A 168 6.00 4.08 -15.31
C LEU A 168 6.48 3.73 -16.74
N LYS A 169 6.54 2.43 -17.08
CA LYS A 169 6.93 1.95 -18.42
C LYS A 169 5.74 1.86 -19.41
N GLU A 170 4.51 1.92 -18.92
CA GLU A 170 3.28 1.93 -19.72
C GLU A 170 2.97 3.36 -20.23
#